data_6d1a587536726fa72587b025a9edc86e
#
_entry.id   6d1a587536726fa72587b025a9edc86e
#
_cell.length_a   1.000
_cell.length_b   1.000
_cell.length_c   1.000
_cell.angle_alpha   90.00
_cell.angle_beta   90.00
_cell.angle_gamma   90.00
#
_symmetry.space_group_name_H-M   'P 1'
#
loop_
_entity.id
_entity.type
_entity.pdbx_description
1 polymer ?
#
loop_
_entity_poly.entity_id
_entity_poly.type
_entity_poly.pdbx_seq_one_letter_code
_entity_poly.pdbx_strand_id
1 'polypeptide(L)'
;MRLLILTILLPLLSFTQSSYNLSLLGTYDNYNSEGSDIWGWVAPDGSEYALVTLNDGFSVVNVSNPSNLVEEFFISDLNSTWRDVKTWGHYAYVTTEADAGLLIVDLSDMTGSTYYHRTVFNSPSGGAGTEFTAAHNIYMDENGVAYIFGASSNSGGSPADGVIFLDVDTDPINPIYLGEWDDYYVHDGMARGDTMYVGCIYEGDLYIVDVSNKSNPVNLGNVGTPSDFTHNAWVSDDGNYVFTTDEVSDAYIGSYDISDLNNIQEIDRIQSNPGSNSVPHNTHVDGNFIITSWYRDGTVVHDITNPNNLIEVAHYDSSPLSGDVMDGCWGTYPFLPSGNIISSDINTGNNNNGRLLVYSRDFLQACYLEGNVSDITNSNSITNATVEIVNPALTIQTTTNLSGNYMSGIANASSYDIIFSAPGYLSDTINASFTNGNTTIVNAQLQPTLPLNTTGTVVDINGNGIENADVLIYNSTNTLNTTTDANGNFNINGIYEGNYNVIAGSWGYITSCSNEFISSTSTNQIILQDGYYDDFTFDFGWNVSGGITSANNGIWQRGNPEGTDYYGVDFLSLIHISE
;
A
#
# COMPACT_ATOMS: atom_id res chain seq x y z
N MET A 1 -25.90 45.08 31.04
CA MET A 1 -24.80 44.52 30.24
C MET A 1 -24.89 43.00 30.38
N ARG A 2 -25.58 42.33 29.45
CA ARG A 2 -25.70 40.87 29.46
C ARG A 2 -24.56 40.30 28.62
N LEU A 3 -23.67 39.54 29.24
CA LEU A 3 -22.57 38.82 28.60
C LEU A 3 -23.16 37.61 27.86
N LEU A 4 -23.09 37.63 26.53
CA LEU A 4 -23.45 36.48 25.68
C LEU A 4 -22.21 35.60 25.59
N ILE A 5 -22.21 34.46 26.27
CA ILE A 5 -21.16 33.42 26.12
C ILE A 5 -21.51 32.64 24.86
N LEU A 6 -20.77 32.88 23.80
CA LEU A 6 -20.84 32.09 22.56
C LEU A 6 -20.03 30.80 22.79
N THR A 7 -20.72 29.71 23.07
CA THR A 7 -20.08 28.39 23.14
C THR A 7 -19.86 27.89 21.69
N ILE A 8 -18.61 27.96 21.21
CA ILE A 8 -18.20 27.34 19.96
C ILE A 8 -18.13 25.84 20.23
N LEU A 9 -19.13 25.09 19.79
CA LEU A 9 -19.00 23.63 19.62
C LEU A 9 -18.07 23.41 18.40
N LEU A 10 -16.81 23.14 18.66
CA LEU A 10 -15.96 22.47 17.67
C LEU A 10 -16.52 21.04 17.51
N PRO A 11 -16.82 20.59 16.31
CA PRO A 11 -17.06 19.16 16.10
C PRO A 11 -15.78 18.44 16.51
N LEU A 12 -15.87 17.60 17.54
CA LEU A 12 -14.91 16.53 17.75
C LEU A 12 -15.10 15.61 16.54
N LEU A 13 -14.19 15.67 15.58
CA LEU A 13 -13.97 14.60 14.60
C LEU A 13 -13.49 13.40 15.43
N SER A 14 -14.41 12.58 15.89
CA SER A 14 -14.08 11.24 16.32
C SER A 14 -13.76 10.47 15.03
N PHE A 15 -12.50 10.18 14.77
CA PHE A 15 -12.14 9.11 13.86
C PHE A 15 -12.71 7.84 14.47
N THR A 16 -13.80 7.35 13.93
CA THR A 16 -14.36 6.06 14.31
C THR A 16 -13.54 5.02 13.56
N GLN A 17 -12.95 4.07 14.29
CA GLN A 17 -12.42 2.85 13.71
C GLN A 17 -13.45 2.29 12.75
N SER A 18 -13.03 2.06 11.50
CA SER A 18 -13.90 1.51 10.47
C SER A 18 -13.77 0.00 10.43
N SER A 19 -14.88 -0.68 10.18
CA SER A 19 -14.87 -2.12 9.90
C SER A 19 -15.94 -2.45 8.88
N TYR A 20 -15.64 -3.47 8.07
CA TYR A 20 -16.54 -3.87 7.02
C TYR A 20 -16.26 -5.33 6.64
N ASN A 21 -17.29 -6.18 6.68
CA ASN A 21 -17.23 -7.62 6.41
C ASN A 21 -16.17 -8.41 7.21
N LEU A 22 -15.68 -7.84 8.31
CA LEU A 22 -14.78 -8.46 9.27
C LEU A 22 -15.23 -8.04 10.67
N SER A 23 -15.60 -9.00 11.52
CA SER A 23 -16.13 -8.72 12.85
C SER A 23 -15.15 -9.16 13.93
N LEU A 24 -14.89 -8.29 14.90
CA LEU A 24 -14.07 -8.61 16.06
C LEU A 24 -14.83 -9.57 16.99
N LEU A 25 -14.24 -10.72 17.26
CA LEU A 25 -14.77 -11.77 18.15
C LEU A 25 -14.17 -11.70 19.55
N GLY A 26 -12.91 -11.28 19.66
CA GLY A 26 -12.22 -11.17 20.93
C GLY A 26 -10.92 -10.41 20.84
N THR A 27 -10.50 -9.90 22.00
CA THR A 27 -9.23 -9.17 22.15
C THR A 27 -8.54 -9.67 23.42
N TYR A 28 -7.22 -9.91 23.32
CA TYR A 28 -6.34 -10.07 24.48
C TYR A 28 -5.39 -8.88 24.53
N ASP A 29 -5.51 -8.05 25.57
CA ASP A 29 -4.82 -6.77 25.74
C ASP A 29 -4.11 -6.61 27.09
N ASN A 30 -3.79 -7.74 27.73
CA ASN A 30 -3.11 -7.75 29.04
C ASN A 30 -1.57 -7.65 28.94
N TYR A 31 -1.03 -7.43 27.76
CA TYR A 31 0.40 -7.23 27.57
C TYR A 31 0.86 -5.88 28.17
N ASN A 32 2.12 -5.85 28.63
CA ASN A 32 2.76 -4.64 29.17
C ASN A 32 3.94 -4.20 28.30
N SER A 33 4.02 -4.71 27.08
CA SER A 33 5.09 -4.54 26.10
C SER A 33 4.49 -4.38 24.72
N GLU A 34 5.21 -3.76 23.80
CA GLU A 34 4.82 -3.68 22.40
C GLU A 34 4.69 -5.07 21.78
N GLY A 35 3.72 -5.23 20.88
CA GLY A 35 3.56 -6.41 20.06
C GLY A 35 4.56 -6.46 18.91
N SER A 36 4.66 -7.63 18.29
CA SER A 36 5.37 -7.89 17.05
C SER A 36 4.55 -8.90 16.22
N ASP A 37 5.20 -9.88 15.57
CA ASP A 37 4.51 -10.82 14.70
C ASP A 37 3.61 -11.82 15.45
N ILE A 38 2.80 -12.53 14.67
CA ILE A 38 1.84 -13.53 15.14
C ILE A 38 1.81 -14.73 14.21
N TRP A 39 1.67 -15.93 14.79
CA TRP A 39 1.40 -17.16 14.06
C TRP A 39 0.31 -17.98 14.75
N GLY A 40 -0.28 -18.92 14.02
CA GLY A 40 -1.26 -19.85 14.59
C GLY A 40 -0.66 -21.25 14.77
N TRP A 41 -1.10 -21.95 15.80
CA TRP A 41 -0.79 -23.35 16.01
C TRP A 41 -2.02 -24.12 16.48
N VAL A 42 -2.13 -25.37 16.04
CA VAL A 42 -3.23 -26.27 16.41
C VAL A 42 -2.67 -27.48 17.14
N ALA A 43 -3.10 -27.66 18.37
CA ALA A 43 -2.69 -28.80 19.18
C ALA A 43 -3.34 -30.12 18.68
N PRO A 44 -2.78 -31.30 19.02
CA PRO A 44 -3.32 -32.59 18.60
C PRO A 44 -4.76 -32.86 19.06
N ASP A 45 -5.26 -32.18 20.09
CA ASP A 45 -6.64 -32.27 20.55
C ASP A 45 -7.61 -31.35 19.80
N GLY A 46 -7.10 -30.55 18.86
CA GLY A 46 -7.85 -29.58 18.07
C GLY A 46 -7.97 -28.18 18.70
N SER A 47 -7.34 -27.94 19.84
CA SER A 47 -7.27 -26.59 20.43
C SER A 47 -6.42 -25.67 19.56
N GLU A 48 -6.90 -24.44 19.34
CA GLU A 48 -6.25 -23.42 18.54
C GLU A 48 -5.54 -22.39 19.41
N TYR A 49 -4.33 -22.03 19.02
CA TYR A 49 -3.49 -21.10 19.76
C TYR A 49 -2.93 -20.01 18.86
N ALA A 50 -2.91 -18.79 19.38
CA ALA A 50 -2.12 -17.69 18.85
C ALA A 50 -0.74 -17.68 19.51
N LEU A 51 0.28 -17.64 18.71
CA LEU A 51 1.69 -17.50 19.09
C LEU A 51 2.04 -16.04 18.84
N VAL A 52 2.14 -15.24 19.89
CA VAL A 52 2.31 -13.79 19.82
C VAL A 52 3.71 -13.43 20.27
N THR A 53 4.46 -12.78 19.42
CA THR A 53 5.75 -12.21 19.79
C THR A 53 5.57 -10.79 20.33
N LEU A 54 6.39 -10.44 21.32
CA LEU A 54 6.37 -9.15 21.99
C LEU A 54 7.81 -8.61 22.14
N ASN A 55 7.95 -7.32 22.38
CA ASN A 55 9.26 -6.70 22.56
C ASN A 55 10.07 -7.40 23.67
N ASP A 56 9.44 -7.87 24.75
CA ASP A 56 10.07 -8.50 25.91
C ASP A 56 9.94 -10.03 25.97
N GLY A 57 9.42 -10.68 24.90
CA GLY A 57 9.33 -12.14 24.87
C GLY A 57 8.31 -12.74 23.90
N PHE A 58 7.78 -13.90 24.30
CA PHE A 58 6.90 -14.76 23.51
C PHE A 58 5.73 -15.26 24.35
N SER A 59 4.51 -15.09 23.85
CA SER A 59 3.24 -15.46 24.51
C SER A 59 2.49 -16.52 23.70
N VAL A 60 1.88 -17.48 24.38
CA VAL A 60 0.98 -18.48 23.79
C VAL A 60 -0.41 -18.30 24.38
N VAL A 61 -1.38 -17.98 23.53
CA VAL A 61 -2.76 -17.68 23.93
C VAL A 61 -3.72 -18.68 23.28
N ASN A 62 -4.55 -19.33 24.10
CA ASN A 62 -5.62 -20.19 23.62
C ASN A 62 -6.74 -19.34 23.01
N VAL A 63 -7.00 -19.53 21.71
CA VAL A 63 -8.00 -18.79 20.94
C VAL A 63 -9.19 -19.65 20.51
N SER A 64 -9.27 -20.91 20.97
CA SER A 64 -10.37 -21.84 20.65
C SER A 64 -11.74 -21.29 21.03
N ASN A 65 -11.81 -20.42 22.03
CA ASN A 65 -13.00 -19.66 22.38
C ASN A 65 -12.70 -18.15 22.30
N PRO A 66 -12.98 -17.48 21.18
CA PRO A 66 -12.66 -16.07 20.99
C PRO A 66 -13.25 -15.12 22.04
N SER A 67 -14.39 -15.50 22.67
CA SER A 67 -15.00 -14.68 23.74
C SER A 67 -14.30 -14.83 25.09
N ASN A 68 -13.30 -15.73 25.22
CA ASN A 68 -12.56 -15.96 26.46
C ASN A 68 -11.13 -16.42 26.12
N LEU A 69 -10.30 -15.48 25.70
CA LEU A 69 -8.89 -15.72 25.38
C LEU A 69 -8.10 -15.93 26.65
N VAL A 70 -7.24 -16.95 26.68
CA VAL A 70 -6.46 -17.33 27.86
C VAL A 70 -4.99 -17.47 27.47
N GLU A 71 -4.12 -16.66 28.08
CA GLU A 71 -2.68 -16.86 27.98
C GLU A 71 -2.28 -18.10 28.80
N GLU A 72 -1.73 -19.10 28.11
CA GLU A 72 -1.26 -20.33 28.75
C GLU A 72 0.09 -20.09 29.45
N PHE A 73 1.00 -19.41 28.73
CA PHE A 73 2.29 -19.02 29.28
C PHE A 73 2.93 -17.86 28.51
N PHE A 74 3.91 -17.25 29.18
CA PHE A 74 4.79 -16.24 28.59
C PHE A 74 6.25 -16.59 28.88
N ILE A 75 7.12 -16.49 27.87
CA ILE A 75 8.57 -16.66 28.00
C ILE A 75 9.22 -15.30 27.80
N SER A 76 9.88 -14.78 28.84
CA SER A 76 10.63 -13.53 28.77
C SER A 76 11.95 -13.73 28.01
N ASP A 77 12.30 -12.75 27.18
CA ASP A 77 13.52 -12.76 26.38
C ASP A 77 14.14 -11.34 26.29
N LEU A 78 15.30 -11.20 25.60
CA LEU A 78 15.94 -9.90 25.38
C LEU A 78 15.04 -8.99 24.57
N ASN A 79 15.01 -7.71 24.91
CA ASN A 79 14.11 -6.75 24.27
C ASN A 79 14.44 -6.56 22.78
N SER A 80 13.44 -6.77 21.93
CA SER A 80 13.42 -6.43 20.51
C SER A 80 11.98 -6.30 20.03
N THR A 81 11.65 -5.23 19.33
CA THR A 81 10.34 -5.09 18.67
C THR A 81 10.26 -6.00 17.44
N TRP A 82 11.40 -6.29 16.79
CA TRP A 82 11.46 -7.16 15.63
C TRP A 82 11.65 -8.60 16.04
N ARG A 83 10.55 -9.36 16.01
CA ARG A 83 10.49 -10.80 16.27
C ARG A 83 9.48 -11.42 15.30
N ASP A 84 9.82 -12.59 14.81
CA ASP A 84 8.91 -13.39 14.02
C ASP A 84 8.81 -14.81 14.59
N VAL A 85 7.72 -15.54 14.27
CA VAL A 85 7.47 -16.88 14.76
C VAL A 85 6.83 -17.76 13.69
N LYS A 86 7.36 -18.99 13.54
CA LYS A 86 6.74 -20.04 12.72
C LYS A 86 6.81 -21.36 13.47
N THR A 87 6.09 -22.39 12.98
CA THR A 87 5.99 -23.68 13.68
C THR A 87 6.38 -24.85 12.79
N TRP A 88 6.94 -25.89 13.42
CA TRP A 88 7.06 -27.22 12.83
C TRP A 88 6.68 -28.28 13.86
N GLY A 89 5.67 -29.11 13.55
CA GLY A 89 5.12 -30.07 14.50
C GLY A 89 4.58 -29.38 15.76
N HIS A 90 5.19 -29.70 16.90
CA HIS A 90 4.85 -29.09 18.18
C HIS A 90 5.94 -28.13 18.69
N TYR A 91 6.79 -27.63 17.80
CA TYR A 91 7.78 -26.61 18.15
C TYR A 91 7.47 -25.29 17.50
N ALA A 92 7.61 -24.20 18.26
CA ALA A 92 7.67 -22.84 17.75
C ALA A 92 9.13 -22.40 17.63
N TYR A 93 9.45 -21.72 16.54
CA TYR A 93 10.76 -21.14 16.26
C TYR A 93 10.59 -19.63 16.17
N VAL A 94 11.30 -18.91 17.05
CA VAL A 94 11.17 -17.45 17.18
C VAL A 94 12.50 -16.80 16.87
N THR A 95 12.54 -15.93 15.87
CA THR A 95 13.67 -15.05 15.57
C THR A 95 13.59 -13.76 16.38
N THR A 96 14.70 -13.06 16.48
CA THR A 96 14.80 -11.76 17.12
C THR A 96 16.00 -11.00 16.60
N GLU A 97 15.92 -9.69 16.51
CA GLU A 97 17.07 -8.83 16.26
C GLU A 97 17.87 -8.53 17.55
N ALA A 98 17.38 -8.95 18.72
CA ALA A 98 18.20 -8.99 19.91
C ALA A 98 19.21 -10.15 19.84
N ASP A 99 20.31 -10.03 20.57
CA ASP A 99 21.46 -10.95 20.54
C ASP A 99 21.18 -12.24 21.34
N ALA A 100 20.04 -12.91 21.04
CA ALA A 100 19.54 -14.10 21.76
C ALA A 100 19.58 -15.40 20.93
N GLY A 101 19.84 -15.31 19.62
CA GLY A 101 19.76 -16.44 18.69
C GLY A 101 18.33 -16.89 18.40
N LEU A 102 18.19 -18.10 17.86
CA LEU A 102 16.89 -18.73 17.58
C LEU A 102 16.31 -19.34 18.86
N LEU A 103 15.15 -18.83 19.31
CA LEU A 103 14.40 -19.44 20.42
C LEU A 103 13.52 -20.56 19.87
N ILE A 104 13.63 -21.75 20.45
CA ILE A 104 12.84 -22.94 20.12
C ILE A 104 12.02 -23.33 21.34
N VAL A 105 10.69 -23.37 21.19
CA VAL A 105 9.75 -23.62 22.30
C VAL A 105 8.99 -24.91 22.03
N ASP A 106 8.96 -25.83 23.00
CA ASP A 106 8.16 -27.06 22.94
C ASP A 106 6.71 -26.75 23.36
N LEU A 107 5.82 -26.64 22.39
CA LEU A 107 4.38 -26.37 22.59
C LEU A 107 3.61 -27.58 23.13
N SER A 108 4.21 -28.76 23.22
CA SER A 108 3.61 -29.91 23.94
C SER A 108 3.67 -29.72 25.47
N ASP A 109 4.56 -28.84 25.94
CA ASP A 109 4.67 -28.38 27.32
C ASP A 109 3.98 -27.02 27.52
N MET A 110 2.67 -27.04 27.74
CA MET A 110 1.87 -25.82 27.97
C MET A 110 2.19 -25.10 29.29
N THR A 111 3.25 -25.48 29.98
CA THR A 111 3.79 -24.70 31.13
C THR A 111 4.82 -23.67 30.69
N GLY A 112 5.27 -23.72 29.42
CA GLY A 112 6.34 -22.88 28.90
C GLY A 112 7.72 -23.10 29.52
N SER A 113 7.92 -24.27 30.19
CA SER A 113 9.16 -24.57 30.90
C SER A 113 10.23 -25.19 29.99
N THR A 114 9.84 -25.70 28.81
CA THR A 114 10.73 -26.41 27.90
C THR A 114 11.00 -25.55 26.65
N TYR A 115 12.16 -24.89 26.66
CA TYR A 115 12.62 -24.09 25.53
C TYR A 115 14.15 -24.07 25.43
N TYR A 116 14.66 -23.67 24.26
CA TYR A 116 16.07 -23.65 23.94
C TYR A 116 16.45 -22.41 23.15
N HIS A 117 17.63 -21.83 23.40
CA HIS A 117 18.25 -20.86 22.52
C HIS A 117 19.36 -21.51 21.71
N ARG A 118 19.45 -21.24 20.43
CA ARG A 118 20.49 -21.76 19.53
C ARG A 118 21.11 -20.61 18.73
N THR A 119 22.44 -20.60 18.74
CA THR A 119 23.24 -19.63 17.97
C THR A 119 24.20 -20.32 17.01
N VAL A 120 24.46 -21.62 17.17
CA VAL A 120 25.39 -22.41 16.35
C VAL A 120 24.65 -23.56 15.71
N PHE A 121 24.77 -23.69 14.39
CA PHE A 121 24.09 -24.69 13.58
C PHE A 121 25.12 -25.48 12.77
N ASN A 122 25.22 -26.76 13.03
CA ASN A 122 26.22 -27.62 12.41
C ASN A 122 25.73 -28.17 11.06
N SER A 123 26.67 -28.45 10.15
CA SER A 123 26.35 -29.13 8.89
C SER A 123 26.01 -30.61 9.11
N PRO A 124 25.34 -31.30 8.15
CA PRO A 124 24.97 -32.71 8.25
C PRO A 124 26.15 -33.66 8.49
N SER A 125 27.35 -33.27 8.08
CA SER A 125 28.59 -34.03 8.31
C SER A 125 29.18 -33.84 9.71
N GLY A 126 28.55 -33.01 10.55
CA GLY A 126 29.08 -32.62 11.88
C GLY A 126 30.26 -31.64 11.79
N GLY A 127 30.50 -31.06 10.61
CA GLY A 127 31.49 -30.01 10.42
C GLY A 127 30.94 -28.61 10.72
N ALA A 128 31.73 -27.60 10.41
CA ALA A 128 31.30 -26.21 10.54
C ALA A 128 30.07 -25.94 9.64
N GLY A 129 29.05 -25.33 10.21
CA GLY A 129 27.87 -24.83 9.55
C GLY A 129 27.84 -23.30 9.62
N THR A 130 26.82 -22.73 10.24
CA THR A 130 26.70 -21.28 10.43
C THR A 130 26.48 -20.91 11.89
N GLU A 131 26.70 -19.65 12.21
CA GLU A 131 26.44 -19.08 13.53
C GLU A 131 25.79 -17.70 13.36
N PHE A 132 24.65 -17.47 14.02
CA PHE A 132 24.05 -16.15 14.13
C PHE A 132 23.51 -15.92 15.54
N THR A 133 23.42 -14.67 15.97
CA THR A 133 22.87 -14.31 17.28
C THR A 133 21.60 -13.47 17.17
N ALA A 134 21.33 -12.91 15.98
CA ALA A 134 20.12 -12.18 15.67
C ALA A 134 19.66 -12.54 14.23
N ALA A 135 18.37 -12.45 13.98
CA ALA A 135 17.76 -12.58 12.66
C ALA A 135 16.44 -11.81 12.60
N HIS A 136 16.12 -11.28 11.42
CA HIS A 136 14.94 -10.45 11.24
C HIS A 136 13.66 -11.29 11.19
N ASN A 137 13.59 -12.24 10.28
CA ASN A 137 12.37 -12.99 10.00
C ASN A 137 12.64 -14.50 9.83
N ILE A 138 11.59 -15.32 9.80
CA ILE A 138 11.64 -16.77 9.57
C ILE A 138 10.44 -17.23 8.75
N TYR A 139 10.67 -18.11 7.79
CA TYR A 139 9.64 -18.90 7.14
C TYR A 139 9.88 -20.40 7.37
N MET A 140 8.80 -21.21 7.37
CA MET A 140 8.87 -22.66 7.52
C MET A 140 8.19 -23.32 6.33
N ASP A 141 8.92 -24.11 5.54
CA ASP A 141 8.34 -24.83 4.41
C ASP A 141 7.64 -26.14 4.82
N GLU A 142 6.95 -26.75 3.87
CA GLU A 142 6.19 -27.99 4.05
C GLU A 142 7.06 -29.24 4.29
N ASN A 143 8.38 -29.10 4.20
CA ASN A 143 9.34 -30.19 4.43
C ASN A 143 10.10 -30.06 5.75
N GLY A 144 9.78 -29.03 6.56
CA GLY A 144 10.47 -28.74 7.80
C GLY A 144 11.85 -28.14 7.59
N VAL A 145 11.99 -27.29 6.58
CA VAL A 145 13.13 -26.41 6.42
C VAL A 145 12.75 -25.02 6.89
N ALA A 146 13.47 -24.50 7.86
CA ALA A 146 13.38 -23.10 8.27
C ALA A 146 14.29 -22.24 7.38
N TYR A 147 13.72 -21.16 6.85
CA TYR A 147 14.38 -20.11 6.09
C TYR A 147 14.57 -18.94 7.03
N ILE A 148 15.78 -18.63 7.42
CA ILE A 148 16.12 -17.54 8.34
C ILE A 148 16.58 -16.36 7.50
N PHE A 149 15.87 -15.25 7.59
CA PHE A 149 16.10 -14.03 6.82
C PHE A 149 16.83 -12.98 7.66
N GLY A 150 17.72 -12.21 7.03
CA GLY A 150 18.38 -11.07 7.64
C GLY A 150 19.19 -11.43 8.88
N ALA A 151 19.93 -12.54 8.85
CA ALA A 151 20.71 -12.97 9.99
C ALA A 151 21.93 -12.06 10.23
N SER A 152 22.30 -11.88 11.51
CA SER A 152 23.45 -11.09 11.93
C SER A 152 24.09 -11.66 13.20
N SER A 153 25.30 -11.17 13.54
CA SER A 153 26.01 -11.60 14.74
C SER A 153 26.81 -10.47 15.36
N ASN A 154 26.54 -10.16 16.61
CA ASN A 154 27.34 -9.20 17.39
C ASN A 154 28.60 -9.82 18.00
N SER A 155 28.75 -11.15 17.95
CA SER A 155 29.90 -11.87 18.53
C SER A 155 31.09 -12.04 17.59
N GLY A 156 31.06 -11.41 16.38
CA GLY A 156 32.18 -11.34 15.44
C GLY A 156 32.16 -12.34 14.30
N GLY A 157 31.04 -13.05 14.09
CA GLY A 157 30.73 -13.78 12.85
C GLY A 157 30.18 -12.85 11.79
N SER A 158 30.17 -13.32 10.54
CA SER A 158 29.41 -12.70 9.43
C SER A 158 28.53 -13.80 8.84
N PRO A 159 27.37 -14.08 9.44
CA PRO A 159 26.40 -14.99 8.82
C PRO A 159 25.90 -14.36 7.51
N ALA A 160 25.33 -15.19 6.63
CA ALA A 160 24.61 -14.70 5.48
C ALA A 160 23.42 -13.83 5.93
N ASP A 161 23.31 -12.61 5.43
CA ASP A 161 22.19 -11.71 5.72
C ASP A 161 21.06 -11.82 4.67
N GLY A 162 21.24 -12.65 3.65
CA GLY A 162 20.18 -13.11 2.77
C GLY A 162 19.32 -14.19 3.45
N VAL A 163 19.53 -15.47 3.10
CA VAL A 163 18.75 -16.59 3.64
C VAL A 163 19.65 -17.72 4.12
N ILE A 164 19.44 -18.18 5.36
CA ILE A 164 20.06 -19.39 5.91
C ILE A 164 19.00 -20.51 5.94
N PHE A 165 19.34 -21.72 5.46
CA PHE A 165 18.45 -22.88 5.46
C PHE A 165 18.80 -23.85 6.58
N LEU A 166 17.82 -24.16 7.44
CA LEU A 166 17.98 -25.06 8.58
C LEU A 166 16.97 -26.21 8.49
N ASP A 167 17.42 -27.45 8.51
CA ASP A 167 16.55 -28.63 8.66
C ASP A 167 16.14 -28.77 10.14
N VAL A 168 14.85 -28.58 10.39
CA VAL A 168 14.23 -28.72 11.71
C VAL A 168 13.38 -29.98 11.82
N ASP A 169 13.16 -30.73 10.72
CA ASP A 169 12.46 -32.00 10.75
C ASP A 169 13.32 -33.12 11.34
N THR A 170 14.59 -33.18 10.95
CA THR A 170 15.53 -34.20 11.42
C THR A 170 15.88 -34.03 12.91
N ASP A 171 16.15 -32.83 13.36
CA ASP A 171 16.42 -32.52 14.79
C ASP A 171 15.80 -31.16 15.17
N PRO A 172 14.56 -31.16 15.66
CA PRO A 172 13.82 -29.92 15.95
C PRO A 172 14.48 -29.00 16.96
N ILE A 173 15.26 -29.54 17.89
CA ILE A 173 15.89 -28.73 18.96
C ILE A 173 17.36 -28.40 18.69
N ASN A 174 17.97 -29.03 17.68
CA ASN A 174 19.31 -28.68 17.19
C ASN A 174 19.29 -28.64 15.64
N PRO A 175 18.67 -27.62 15.05
CA PRO A 175 18.50 -27.50 13.60
C PRO A 175 19.82 -27.68 12.85
N ILE A 176 19.76 -28.35 11.70
CA ILE A 176 20.93 -28.72 10.90
C ILE A 176 21.09 -27.72 9.75
N TYR A 177 22.24 -27.10 9.61
CA TYR A 177 22.56 -26.17 8.53
C TYR A 177 22.66 -26.91 7.19
N LEU A 178 21.84 -26.49 6.20
CA LEU A 178 21.79 -27.05 4.86
C LEU A 178 22.54 -26.23 3.80
N GLY A 179 22.65 -24.92 4.00
CA GLY A 179 23.23 -23.96 3.07
C GLY A 179 22.66 -22.57 3.26
N GLU A 180 23.00 -21.69 2.31
CA GLU A 180 22.56 -20.29 2.35
C GLU A 180 22.43 -19.72 0.94
N TRP A 181 21.65 -18.64 0.80
CA TRP A 181 21.63 -17.73 -0.35
C TRP A 181 21.95 -16.33 0.15
N ASP A 182 23.02 -15.72 -0.35
CA ASP A 182 23.62 -14.51 0.20
C ASP A 182 23.97 -13.51 -0.90
N ASP A 183 23.18 -13.50 -1.99
CA ASP A 183 23.40 -12.56 -3.08
C ASP A 183 22.93 -11.14 -2.69
N TYR A 184 21.87 -11.06 -1.86
CA TYR A 184 21.25 -9.81 -1.39
C TYR A 184 20.72 -9.98 0.03
N TYR A 185 20.57 -8.87 0.76
CA TYR A 185 19.84 -8.86 2.02
C TYR A 185 18.38 -9.23 1.77
N VAL A 186 17.86 -10.18 2.54
CA VAL A 186 16.45 -10.57 2.49
C VAL A 186 15.74 -10.13 3.76
N HIS A 187 14.64 -9.41 3.57
CA HIS A 187 13.84 -8.92 4.69
C HIS A 187 12.78 -9.94 5.12
N ASP A 188 11.95 -10.37 4.18
CA ASP A 188 10.88 -11.34 4.39
C ASP A 188 10.60 -12.13 3.12
N GLY A 189 9.80 -13.19 3.22
CA GLY A 189 9.40 -13.99 2.08
C GLY A 189 8.84 -15.36 2.48
N MET A 190 8.60 -16.19 1.47
CA MET A 190 8.12 -17.55 1.65
C MET A 190 8.79 -18.53 0.69
N ALA A 191 8.61 -19.80 0.94
CA ALA A 191 8.99 -20.89 0.02
C ALA A 191 7.83 -21.86 -0.18
N ARG A 192 7.73 -22.43 -1.38
CA ARG A 192 6.81 -23.51 -1.69
C ARG A 192 7.47 -24.48 -2.67
N GLY A 193 7.49 -25.76 -2.32
CA GLY A 193 8.26 -26.75 -3.07
C GLY A 193 9.75 -26.39 -3.08
N ASP A 194 10.31 -26.38 -4.28
CA ASP A 194 11.71 -26.05 -4.49
C ASP A 194 11.95 -24.55 -4.87
N THR A 195 10.96 -23.69 -4.65
CA THR A 195 11.03 -22.28 -5.04
C THR A 195 10.81 -21.36 -3.85
N MET A 196 11.67 -20.38 -3.71
CA MET A 196 11.62 -19.31 -2.71
C MET A 196 11.24 -17.97 -3.39
N TYR A 197 10.40 -17.17 -2.73
CA TYR A 197 9.92 -15.87 -3.15
C TYR A 197 10.23 -14.88 -2.04
N VAL A 198 11.10 -13.90 -2.30
CA VAL A 198 11.65 -13.04 -1.25
C VAL A 198 11.66 -11.57 -1.63
N GLY A 199 11.41 -10.72 -0.63
CA GLY A 199 11.54 -9.28 -0.71
C GLY A 199 12.96 -8.84 -0.32
N CYS A 200 13.62 -8.14 -1.25
CA CYS A 200 14.93 -7.55 -1.04
C CYS A 200 14.77 -6.03 -0.96
N ILE A 201 14.58 -5.50 0.26
CA ILE A 201 14.17 -4.10 0.48
C ILE A 201 15.19 -3.07 -0.04
N TYR A 202 16.48 -3.41 -0.05
CA TYR A 202 17.53 -2.46 -0.49
C TYR A 202 17.65 -2.40 -2.01
N GLU A 203 17.27 -3.47 -2.70
CA GLU A 203 17.18 -3.55 -4.16
C GLU A 203 15.84 -3.05 -4.67
N GLY A 204 14.80 -3.09 -3.83
CA GLY A 204 13.42 -2.78 -4.21
C GLY A 204 12.78 -3.84 -5.09
N ASP A 205 13.30 -5.09 -5.05
CA ASP A 205 12.93 -6.16 -5.96
C ASP A 205 12.35 -7.39 -5.23
N LEU A 206 11.36 -8.00 -5.87
CA LEU A 206 10.97 -9.39 -5.64
C LEU A 206 11.97 -10.30 -6.35
N TYR A 207 12.60 -11.25 -5.63
CA TYR A 207 13.40 -12.31 -6.20
C TYR A 207 12.70 -13.68 -6.11
N ILE A 208 12.84 -14.47 -7.18
CA ILE A 208 12.35 -15.86 -7.26
C ILE A 208 13.56 -16.75 -7.44
N VAL A 209 13.78 -17.69 -6.51
CA VAL A 209 15.01 -18.45 -6.39
C VAL A 209 14.70 -19.95 -6.34
N ASP A 210 15.37 -20.74 -7.19
CA ASP A 210 15.40 -22.21 -7.09
C ASP A 210 16.26 -22.62 -5.88
N VAL A 211 15.63 -23.25 -4.92
CA VAL A 211 16.23 -23.75 -3.69
C VAL A 211 16.17 -25.28 -3.58
N SER A 212 15.98 -25.98 -4.70
CA SER A 212 16.02 -27.45 -4.76
C SER A 212 17.34 -28.01 -4.22
N ASN A 213 18.41 -27.27 -4.41
CA ASN A 213 19.71 -27.54 -3.79
C ASN A 213 20.08 -26.40 -2.83
N LYS A 214 19.76 -26.55 -1.54
CA LYS A 214 19.99 -25.56 -0.49
C LYS A 214 21.46 -25.10 -0.37
N SER A 215 22.42 -25.92 -0.84
CA SER A 215 23.85 -25.56 -0.84
C SER A 215 24.31 -24.80 -2.10
N ASN A 216 23.44 -24.60 -3.08
CA ASN A 216 23.71 -23.86 -4.31
C ASN A 216 22.39 -23.37 -4.94
N PRO A 217 21.72 -22.42 -4.30
CA PRO A 217 20.49 -21.80 -4.83
C PRO A 217 20.77 -21.06 -6.15
N VAL A 218 19.74 -20.92 -6.99
CA VAL A 218 19.86 -20.28 -8.31
C VAL A 218 18.75 -19.26 -8.50
N ASN A 219 19.10 -18.01 -8.80
CA ASN A 219 18.13 -16.98 -9.16
C ASN A 219 17.43 -17.35 -10.48
N LEU A 220 16.09 -17.42 -10.45
CA LEU A 220 15.22 -17.72 -11.60
C LEU A 220 14.68 -16.44 -12.27
N GLY A 221 14.53 -15.37 -11.53
CA GLY A 221 14.03 -14.09 -12.02
C GLY A 221 13.80 -13.08 -10.89
N ASN A 222 13.70 -11.82 -11.25
CA ASN A 222 13.37 -10.74 -10.34
C ASN A 222 12.57 -9.64 -11.05
N VAL A 223 11.89 -8.81 -10.28
CA VAL A 223 11.14 -7.64 -10.76
C VAL A 223 11.06 -6.59 -9.67
N GLY A 224 11.19 -5.31 -10.06
CA GLY A 224 10.97 -4.18 -9.16
C GLY A 224 9.52 -4.07 -8.69
N THR A 225 9.31 -3.59 -7.47
CA THR A 225 7.99 -3.37 -6.90
C THR A 225 7.54 -1.91 -7.00
N PRO A 226 6.26 -1.59 -6.80
CA PRO A 226 5.70 -0.27 -7.10
C PRO A 226 6.36 0.91 -6.38
N SER A 227 6.90 0.68 -5.19
CA SER A 227 7.52 1.71 -4.35
C SER A 227 9.00 1.45 -4.03
N ASP A 228 9.63 0.52 -4.76
CA ASP A 228 11.06 0.16 -4.62
C ASP A 228 11.47 -0.18 -3.18
N PHE A 229 10.58 -0.84 -2.41
CA PHE A 229 10.84 -1.24 -1.02
C PHE A 229 10.16 -2.58 -0.70
N THR A 230 10.50 -3.62 -1.45
CA THR A 230 9.87 -4.95 -1.37
C THR A 230 10.08 -5.58 0.00
N HIS A 231 9.04 -5.57 0.81
CA HIS A 231 9.06 -6.07 2.19
C HIS A 231 8.73 -7.55 2.26
N ASN A 232 7.53 -7.93 1.81
CA ASN A 232 7.01 -9.30 1.89
C ASN A 232 6.57 -9.80 0.51
N ALA A 233 6.56 -11.11 0.32
CA ALA A 233 6.09 -11.76 -0.89
C ALA A 233 5.36 -13.06 -0.56
N TRP A 234 4.20 -13.30 -1.22
CA TRP A 234 3.45 -14.54 -1.06
C TRP A 234 2.90 -15.05 -2.40
N VAL A 235 3.16 -16.33 -2.73
CA VAL A 235 2.71 -16.94 -3.99
C VAL A 235 1.28 -17.44 -3.89
N SER A 236 0.52 -17.34 -4.99
CA SER A 236 -0.83 -17.93 -5.13
C SER A 236 -0.80 -19.45 -5.03
N ASP A 237 -1.94 -20.07 -4.69
CA ASP A 237 -2.03 -21.54 -4.54
C ASP A 237 -1.72 -22.30 -5.83
N ASP A 238 -2.00 -21.70 -6.98
CA ASP A 238 -1.71 -22.29 -8.30
C ASP A 238 -0.26 -22.05 -8.78
N GLY A 239 0.51 -21.22 -8.04
CA GLY A 239 1.91 -20.91 -8.35
C GLY A 239 2.14 -19.96 -9.52
N ASN A 240 1.08 -19.32 -10.04
CA ASN A 240 1.18 -18.44 -11.22
C ASN A 240 1.31 -16.96 -10.89
N TYR A 241 0.99 -16.57 -9.67
CA TYR A 241 0.99 -15.16 -9.24
C TYR A 241 1.73 -15.00 -7.91
N VAL A 242 2.38 -13.84 -7.74
CA VAL A 242 2.94 -13.41 -6.46
C VAL A 242 2.35 -12.07 -6.08
N PHE A 243 2.07 -11.91 -4.80
CA PHE A 243 1.63 -10.66 -4.20
C PHE A 243 2.72 -10.15 -3.28
N THR A 244 3.06 -8.86 -3.41
CA THR A 244 4.10 -8.21 -2.61
C THR A 244 3.54 -7.02 -1.85
N THR A 245 4.21 -6.66 -0.76
CA THR A 245 3.99 -5.39 -0.07
C THR A 245 5.28 -4.58 -0.08
N ASP A 246 5.16 -3.26 -0.24
CA ASP A 246 6.25 -2.30 -0.04
C ASP A 246 6.03 -1.57 1.28
N GLU A 247 6.94 -1.69 2.25
CA GLU A 247 6.77 -1.13 3.60
C GLU A 247 7.15 0.35 3.66
N VAL A 248 6.48 1.16 2.87
CA VAL A 248 6.64 2.61 2.85
C VAL A 248 5.29 3.32 2.82
N SER A 249 5.30 4.61 3.11
CA SER A 249 4.11 5.46 3.13
C SER A 249 3.36 5.42 1.81
N ASP A 250 2.04 5.25 1.87
CA ASP A 250 1.13 5.28 0.71
C ASP A 250 1.47 4.22 -0.38
N ALA A 251 2.13 3.12 0.02
CA ALA A 251 2.53 2.06 -0.88
C ALA A 251 1.38 1.11 -1.26
N TYR A 252 1.69 0.12 -2.06
CA TYR A 252 0.74 -0.80 -2.67
C TYR A 252 0.98 -2.25 -2.25
N ILE A 253 -0.07 -3.06 -2.36
CA ILE A 253 0.08 -4.48 -2.65
C ILE A 253 0.22 -4.59 -4.17
N GLY A 254 1.33 -5.16 -4.64
CA GLY A 254 1.55 -5.48 -6.05
C GLY A 254 1.09 -6.90 -6.39
N SER A 255 0.51 -7.11 -7.57
CA SER A 255 0.14 -8.42 -8.13
C SER A 255 0.96 -8.69 -9.38
N TYR A 256 1.66 -9.83 -9.42
CA TYR A 256 2.59 -10.18 -10.49
C TYR A 256 2.23 -11.51 -11.13
N ASP A 257 2.18 -11.55 -12.47
CA ASP A 257 2.16 -12.79 -13.25
C ASP A 257 3.60 -13.32 -13.38
N ILE A 258 3.83 -14.48 -12.79
CA ILE A 258 5.12 -15.19 -12.76
C ILE A 258 5.12 -16.44 -13.62
N SER A 259 4.13 -16.65 -14.46
CA SER A 259 4.02 -17.81 -15.35
C SER A 259 5.16 -17.92 -16.37
N ASP A 260 5.81 -16.79 -16.69
CA ASP A 260 7.07 -16.72 -17.43
C ASP A 260 8.11 -15.95 -16.60
N LEU A 261 9.00 -16.68 -15.92
CA LEU A 261 10.03 -16.10 -15.05
C LEU A 261 11.09 -15.24 -15.81
N ASN A 262 11.14 -15.34 -17.15
CA ASN A 262 11.97 -14.44 -17.96
C ASN A 262 11.28 -13.11 -18.27
N ASN A 263 10.00 -12.98 -17.95
CA ASN A 263 9.18 -11.82 -18.26
C ASN A 263 8.08 -11.62 -17.22
N ILE A 264 8.47 -11.49 -15.96
CA ILE A 264 7.56 -11.23 -14.85
C ILE A 264 6.86 -9.88 -15.07
N GLN A 265 5.53 -9.85 -14.96
CA GLN A 265 4.74 -8.65 -15.23
C GLN A 265 3.94 -8.25 -13.99
N GLU A 266 4.06 -7.00 -13.57
CA GLU A 266 3.03 -6.42 -12.72
C GLU A 266 1.72 -6.31 -13.49
N ILE A 267 0.65 -6.85 -12.94
CA ILE A 267 -0.66 -6.93 -13.61
C ILE A 267 -1.74 -6.11 -12.90
N ASP A 268 -1.56 -5.82 -11.61
CA ASP A 268 -2.42 -4.94 -10.84
C ASP A 268 -1.72 -4.49 -9.54
N ARG A 269 -2.25 -3.44 -8.91
CA ARG A 269 -1.85 -2.96 -7.60
C ARG A 269 -3.01 -2.30 -6.87
N ILE A 270 -3.04 -2.42 -5.54
CA ILE A 270 -4.10 -1.84 -4.73
C ILE A 270 -3.56 -1.23 -3.43
N GLN A 271 -4.22 -0.16 -2.95
CA GLN A 271 -4.03 0.43 -1.63
C GLN A 271 -5.29 0.21 -0.78
N SER A 272 -5.15 0.07 0.53
CA SER A 272 -6.30 -0.08 1.42
C SER A 272 -7.06 1.24 1.56
N ASN A 273 -6.39 2.36 1.73
CA ASN A 273 -6.99 3.67 1.99
C ASN A 273 -6.17 4.78 1.30
N PRO A 274 -6.35 4.98 -0.02
CA PRO A 274 -5.54 5.89 -0.82
C PRO A 274 -5.47 7.30 -0.24
N GLY A 275 -4.25 7.83 -0.07
CA GLY A 275 -3.98 9.16 0.48
C GLY A 275 -4.01 9.25 2.01
N SER A 276 -4.15 8.13 2.72
CA SER A 276 -4.01 8.07 4.19
C SER A 276 -2.55 8.09 4.65
N ASN A 277 -1.62 7.81 3.77
CA ASN A 277 -0.21 7.50 4.02
C ASN A 277 -0.01 6.23 4.88
N SER A 278 -0.98 5.33 4.94
CA SER A 278 -0.84 4.07 5.67
C SER A 278 0.15 3.13 4.97
N VAL A 279 0.82 2.30 5.75
CA VAL A 279 1.93 1.45 5.30
C VAL A 279 1.49 -0.01 5.32
N PRO A 280 1.54 -0.75 4.18
CA PRO A 280 1.33 -2.21 4.18
C PRO A 280 2.53 -2.93 4.79
N HIS A 281 2.29 -4.08 5.45
CA HIS A 281 3.33 -4.88 6.07
C HIS A 281 3.33 -6.31 5.51
N ASN A 282 2.75 -7.30 6.19
CA ASN A 282 2.78 -8.70 5.76
C ASN A 282 1.47 -9.13 5.11
N THR A 283 1.55 -9.84 3.98
CA THR A 283 0.41 -10.41 3.29
C THR A 283 0.49 -11.93 3.24
N HIS A 284 -0.68 -12.59 3.30
CA HIS A 284 -0.81 -14.05 3.21
C HIS A 284 -1.89 -14.41 2.20
N VAL A 285 -1.60 -15.35 1.30
CA VAL A 285 -2.62 -15.94 0.42
C VAL A 285 -3.34 -17.07 1.14
N ASP A 286 -4.66 -17.02 1.14
CA ASP A 286 -5.53 -18.10 1.58
C ASP A 286 -6.66 -18.31 0.56
N GLY A 287 -6.46 -19.24 -0.34
CA GLY A 287 -7.35 -19.52 -1.47
C GLY A 287 -7.46 -18.33 -2.42
N ASN A 288 -8.67 -17.77 -2.53
CA ASN A 288 -8.96 -16.63 -3.39
C ASN A 288 -8.78 -15.26 -2.71
N PHE A 289 -8.09 -15.21 -1.58
CA PHE A 289 -7.93 -13.98 -0.82
C PHE A 289 -6.48 -13.76 -0.42
N ILE A 290 -6.08 -12.50 -0.33
CA ILE A 290 -4.93 -12.07 0.43
C ILE A 290 -5.40 -11.35 1.68
N ILE A 291 -4.81 -11.70 2.81
CA ILE A 291 -5.06 -11.09 4.11
C ILE A 291 -3.77 -10.38 4.52
N THR A 292 -3.87 -9.07 4.65
CA THR A 292 -2.70 -8.20 4.85
C THR A 292 -2.82 -7.43 6.15
N SER A 293 -1.76 -7.43 6.93
CA SER A 293 -1.58 -6.45 8.01
C SER A 293 -1.18 -5.11 7.39
N TRP A 294 -1.95 -4.08 7.72
CA TRP A 294 -1.73 -2.74 7.18
C TRP A 294 -1.67 -1.78 8.36
N TYR A 295 -0.50 -1.54 8.89
CA TYR A 295 -0.27 -0.85 10.16
C TYR A 295 -1.49 -0.12 10.73
N ARG A 296 -1.77 1.12 10.29
CA ARG A 296 -2.83 1.96 10.82
C ARG A 296 -4.20 1.74 10.21
N ASP A 297 -4.29 0.99 9.11
CA ASP A 297 -5.57 0.58 8.52
C ASP A 297 -6.03 -0.80 9.06
N GLY A 298 -5.17 -1.48 9.85
CA GLY A 298 -5.51 -2.73 10.52
C GLY A 298 -5.39 -3.97 9.62
N THR A 299 -6.32 -4.90 9.76
CA THR A 299 -6.39 -6.11 8.94
C THR A 299 -7.26 -5.87 7.72
N VAL A 300 -6.69 -6.03 6.51
CA VAL A 300 -7.37 -5.79 5.23
C VAL A 300 -7.39 -7.04 4.38
N VAL A 301 -8.50 -7.32 3.72
CA VAL A 301 -8.69 -8.51 2.88
C VAL A 301 -9.05 -8.09 1.47
N HIS A 302 -8.28 -8.60 0.50
CA HIS A 302 -8.58 -8.41 -0.93
C HIS A 302 -8.90 -9.74 -1.59
N ASP A 303 -9.88 -9.73 -2.48
CA ASP A 303 -10.18 -10.85 -3.38
C ASP A 303 -9.18 -10.83 -4.55
N ILE A 304 -8.53 -11.98 -4.76
CA ILE A 304 -7.54 -12.23 -5.82
C ILE A 304 -8.04 -13.25 -6.86
N THR A 305 -9.34 -13.56 -6.89
CA THR A 305 -9.92 -14.46 -7.89
C THR A 305 -9.62 -13.99 -9.32
N ASN A 306 -9.54 -12.68 -9.51
CA ASN A 306 -9.00 -12.06 -10.73
C ASN A 306 -7.74 -11.25 -10.36
N PRO A 307 -6.53 -11.81 -10.50
CA PRO A 307 -5.30 -11.13 -10.10
C PRO A 307 -4.98 -9.84 -10.87
N ASN A 308 -5.67 -9.58 -12.00
CA ASN A 308 -5.59 -8.32 -12.75
C ASN A 308 -6.55 -7.24 -12.24
N ASN A 309 -7.35 -7.54 -11.22
CA ASN A 309 -8.39 -6.65 -10.71
C ASN A 309 -8.65 -6.97 -9.24
N LEU A 310 -7.73 -6.57 -8.37
CA LEU A 310 -7.80 -6.78 -6.93
C LEU A 310 -8.93 -5.94 -6.33
N ILE A 311 -9.76 -6.55 -5.48
CA ILE A 311 -10.90 -5.85 -4.87
C ILE A 311 -10.86 -6.03 -3.36
N GLU A 312 -10.84 -4.93 -2.61
CA GLU A 312 -11.02 -4.99 -1.17
C GLU A 312 -12.42 -5.51 -0.82
N VAL A 313 -12.46 -6.56 -0.01
CA VAL A 313 -13.72 -7.22 0.39
C VAL A 313 -14.00 -7.12 1.88
N ALA A 314 -12.99 -6.84 2.69
CA ALA A 314 -13.17 -6.66 4.12
C ALA A 314 -12.01 -5.88 4.73
N HIS A 315 -12.27 -5.18 5.82
CA HIS A 315 -11.24 -4.65 6.70
C HIS A 315 -11.74 -4.50 8.15
N TYR A 316 -10.78 -4.44 9.07
CA TYR A 316 -10.99 -4.01 10.44
C TYR A 316 -9.83 -3.11 10.85
N ASP A 317 -10.10 -1.81 10.94
CA ASP A 317 -9.17 -0.81 11.46
C ASP A 317 -9.05 -0.97 12.98
N SER A 318 -7.91 -1.48 13.43
CA SER A 318 -7.63 -1.69 14.85
C SER A 318 -6.98 -0.47 15.51
N SER A 319 -6.44 0.47 14.72
CA SER A 319 -5.73 1.66 15.22
C SER A 319 -6.66 2.88 15.33
N PRO A 320 -6.62 3.65 16.42
CA PRO A 320 -7.30 4.94 16.50
C PRO A 320 -6.56 6.07 15.78
N LEU A 321 -5.42 5.78 15.17
CA LEU A 321 -4.51 6.73 14.54
C LEU A 321 -4.53 6.55 13.03
N SER A 322 -4.02 7.54 12.32
CA SER A 322 -3.84 7.53 10.86
C SER A 322 -2.47 8.09 10.49
N GLY A 323 -2.03 7.88 9.25
CA GLY A 323 -0.76 8.37 8.71
C GLY A 323 0.31 7.30 8.57
N ASP A 324 1.56 7.69 8.37
CA ASP A 324 2.69 6.88 7.94
C ASP A 324 3.54 6.26 9.05
N VAL A 325 3.10 6.32 10.29
CA VAL A 325 3.87 5.71 11.39
C VAL A 325 3.62 4.21 11.43
N MET A 326 4.67 3.44 11.62
CA MET A 326 4.67 1.98 11.74
C MET A 326 4.20 1.58 13.15
N ASP A 327 2.91 1.74 13.43
CA ASP A 327 2.21 1.28 14.64
C ASP A 327 0.80 0.79 14.26
N GLY A 328 0.16 0.00 15.10
CA GLY A 328 -1.09 -0.68 14.81
C GLY A 328 -0.86 -2.13 14.41
N CYS A 329 -1.50 -2.63 13.34
CA CYS A 329 -1.47 -4.03 12.94
C CYS A 329 -0.13 -4.43 12.33
N TRP A 330 0.61 -5.30 13.02
CA TRP A 330 1.89 -5.84 12.53
C TRP A 330 1.72 -7.10 11.71
N GLY A 331 1.03 -8.10 12.25
CA GLY A 331 0.91 -9.42 11.65
C GLY A 331 -0.53 -9.91 11.58
N THR A 332 -0.80 -10.79 10.62
CA THR A 332 -2.07 -11.52 10.48
C THR A 332 -1.81 -12.99 10.23
N TYR A 333 -2.69 -13.87 10.69
CA TYR A 333 -2.64 -15.30 10.40
C TYR A 333 -4.05 -15.83 10.10
N PRO A 334 -4.34 -16.21 8.84
CA PRO A 334 -5.69 -16.61 8.42
C PRO A 334 -5.95 -18.12 8.41
N PHE A 335 -4.98 -18.98 8.82
CA PHE A 335 -5.03 -20.42 8.53
C PHE A 335 -5.54 -21.29 9.68
N LEU A 336 -6.23 -20.71 10.68
CA LEU A 336 -6.85 -21.50 11.75
C LEU A 336 -8.00 -22.35 11.21
N PRO A 337 -8.13 -23.64 11.61
CA PRO A 337 -9.21 -24.52 11.16
C PRO A 337 -10.61 -24.03 11.47
N SER A 338 -10.79 -23.22 12.52
CA SER A 338 -12.06 -22.52 12.82
C SER A 338 -12.47 -21.54 11.72
N GLY A 339 -11.54 -21.14 10.84
CA GLY A 339 -11.71 -20.07 9.88
C GLY A 339 -11.53 -18.67 10.48
N ASN A 340 -11.27 -18.55 11.77
CA ASN A 340 -10.97 -17.26 12.38
C ASN A 340 -9.61 -16.73 11.91
N ILE A 341 -9.52 -15.41 11.80
CA ILE A 341 -8.26 -14.71 11.54
C ILE A 341 -7.76 -14.14 12.85
N ILE A 342 -6.47 -14.30 13.14
CA ILE A 342 -5.82 -13.65 14.27
C ILE A 342 -4.85 -12.58 13.78
N SER A 343 -4.76 -11.48 14.52
CA SER A 343 -3.84 -10.37 14.22
C SER A 343 -3.18 -9.84 15.48
N SER A 344 -1.98 -9.30 15.31
CA SER A 344 -1.25 -8.60 16.37
C SER A 344 -1.17 -7.11 16.06
N ASP A 345 -1.32 -6.28 17.10
CA ASP A 345 -0.96 -4.86 17.05
C ASP A 345 0.33 -4.61 17.82
N ILE A 346 1.20 -3.75 17.30
CA ILE A 346 2.40 -3.27 18.00
C ILE A 346 1.97 -2.53 19.27
N ASN A 347 1.07 -1.55 19.09
CA ASN A 347 0.50 -0.74 20.16
C ASN A 347 -0.85 -0.16 19.74
N THR A 348 -1.55 0.46 20.68
CA THR A 348 -2.87 1.06 20.45
C THR A 348 -2.82 2.57 20.25
N GLY A 349 -1.62 3.16 20.13
CA GLY A 349 -1.43 4.61 20.03
C GLY A 349 -1.68 5.38 21.34
N ASN A 350 -2.34 4.80 22.33
CA ASN A 350 -2.59 5.40 23.64
C ASN A 350 -1.65 4.87 24.74
N ASN A 351 -1.10 3.70 24.52
CA ASN A 351 -0.08 3.05 25.34
C ASN A 351 0.79 2.18 24.42
N ASN A 352 2.00 1.88 24.86
CA ASN A 352 2.95 1.06 24.13
C ASN A 352 2.71 -0.44 24.41
N ASN A 353 1.47 -0.88 24.41
CA ASN A 353 1.12 -2.27 24.68
C ASN A 353 0.53 -2.93 23.45
N GLY A 354 1.06 -4.08 23.10
CA GLY A 354 0.55 -4.94 22.04
C GLY A 354 -0.82 -5.52 22.36
N ARG A 355 -1.50 -6.01 21.34
CA ARG A 355 -2.76 -6.75 21.47
C ARG A 355 -2.78 -7.93 20.53
N LEU A 356 -3.53 -8.95 20.92
CA LEU A 356 -4.03 -9.99 20.05
C LEU A 356 -5.51 -9.72 19.74
N LEU A 357 -5.87 -9.79 18.47
CA LEU A 357 -7.24 -9.64 17.98
C LEU A 357 -7.67 -10.92 17.25
N VAL A 358 -8.93 -11.33 17.43
CA VAL A 358 -9.51 -12.49 16.74
C VAL A 358 -10.74 -12.02 15.98
N TYR A 359 -10.79 -12.32 14.68
CA TYR A 359 -11.87 -11.91 13.79
C TYR A 359 -12.63 -13.09 13.21
N SER A 360 -13.94 -12.88 12.96
CA SER A 360 -14.73 -13.77 12.11
C SER A 360 -14.42 -13.51 10.64
N ARG A 361 -14.63 -14.54 9.80
CA ARG A 361 -14.46 -14.50 8.37
C ARG A 361 -15.83 -14.29 7.69
N ASP A 362 -16.30 -13.03 7.71
CA ASP A 362 -17.66 -12.70 7.24
C ASP A 362 -17.70 -12.28 5.75
N PHE A 363 -16.55 -12.13 5.11
CA PHE A 363 -16.41 -11.70 3.73
C PHE A 363 -16.66 -12.83 2.72
N LEU A 364 -17.05 -12.42 1.52
CA LEU A 364 -17.26 -13.26 0.36
C LEU A 364 -16.38 -12.77 -0.80
N GLN A 365 -16.27 -13.58 -1.86
CA GLN A 365 -15.67 -13.13 -3.11
C GLN A 365 -16.34 -11.85 -3.61
N ALA A 366 -15.57 -10.99 -4.24
CA ALA A 366 -16.02 -9.72 -4.80
C ALA A 366 -17.09 -9.92 -5.90
N CYS A 367 -17.82 -8.86 -6.15
CA CYS A 367 -18.62 -8.70 -7.34
C CYS A 367 -17.81 -7.92 -8.36
N TYR A 368 -17.32 -8.54 -9.41
CA TYR A 368 -16.51 -7.92 -10.45
C TYR A 368 -17.37 -7.16 -11.46
N LEU A 369 -16.82 -6.07 -12.00
CA LEU A 369 -17.42 -5.26 -13.04
C LEU A 369 -16.42 -5.06 -14.17
N GLU A 370 -16.83 -5.38 -15.40
CA GLU A 370 -16.02 -5.18 -16.59
C GLU A 370 -16.87 -4.59 -17.72
N GLY A 371 -16.24 -3.99 -18.69
CA GLY A 371 -16.94 -3.51 -19.88
C GLY A 371 -16.12 -2.60 -20.74
N ASN A 372 -16.83 -1.92 -21.64
CA ASN A 372 -16.26 -1.00 -22.62
C ASN A 372 -17.07 0.31 -22.68
N VAL A 373 -16.37 1.43 -22.84
CA VAL A 373 -16.98 2.75 -23.06
C VAL A 373 -16.61 3.25 -24.45
N SER A 374 -17.62 3.62 -25.24
CA SER A 374 -17.46 4.08 -26.63
C SER A 374 -18.33 5.29 -26.96
N ASP A 375 -17.98 5.98 -28.02
CA ASP A 375 -18.77 7.10 -28.60
C ASP A 375 -19.97 6.54 -29.39
N ILE A 376 -21.17 6.97 -29.03
CA ILE A 376 -22.42 6.49 -29.66
C ILE A 376 -22.52 6.83 -31.16
N THR A 377 -21.81 7.86 -31.63
CA THR A 377 -21.93 8.35 -33.00
C THR A 377 -21.03 7.61 -33.99
N ASN A 378 -19.91 7.06 -33.55
CA ASN A 378 -18.89 6.46 -34.41
C ASN A 378 -18.32 5.15 -33.88
N SER A 379 -18.74 4.73 -32.68
CA SER A 379 -18.28 3.51 -31.98
C SER A 379 -16.78 3.49 -31.66
N ASN A 380 -16.10 4.63 -31.67
CA ASN A 380 -14.72 4.71 -31.24
C ASN A 380 -14.62 4.54 -29.72
N SER A 381 -13.58 3.87 -29.27
CA SER A 381 -13.26 3.72 -27.85
C SER A 381 -12.99 5.07 -27.19
N ILE A 382 -13.50 5.27 -25.99
CA ILE A 382 -13.21 6.46 -25.18
C ILE A 382 -12.18 6.07 -24.12
N THR A 383 -10.98 6.60 -24.24
CA THR A 383 -9.86 6.44 -23.30
C THR A 383 -10.03 7.38 -22.12
N ASN A 384 -9.62 6.95 -20.93
CA ASN A 384 -9.71 7.72 -19.68
C ASN A 384 -11.13 8.19 -19.34
N ALA A 385 -12.15 7.46 -19.81
CA ALA A 385 -13.49 7.67 -19.29
C ALA A 385 -13.55 7.16 -17.83
N THR A 386 -14.08 7.96 -16.94
CA THR A 386 -14.31 7.57 -15.55
C THR A 386 -15.53 6.67 -15.44
N VAL A 387 -15.37 5.56 -14.74
CA VAL A 387 -16.43 4.62 -14.38
C VAL A 387 -16.55 4.59 -12.87
N GLU A 388 -17.69 4.98 -12.35
CA GLU A 388 -17.94 5.08 -10.91
C GLU A 388 -19.10 4.15 -10.52
N ILE A 389 -18.88 3.27 -9.54
CA ILE A 389 -19.94 2.52 -8.88
C ILE A 389 -20.46 3.39 -7.73
N VAL A 390 -21.72 3.79 -7.79
CA VAL A 390 -22.33 4.67 -6.78
C VAL A 390 -22.62 3.88 -5.51
N ASN A 391 -21.78 4.10 -4.51
CA ASN A 391 -21.93 3.53 -3.17
C ASN A 391 -21.88 4.66 -2.13
N PRO A 392 -22.89 4.77 -1.22
CA PRO A 392 -22.93 5.85 -0.22
C PRO A 392 -21.77 5.85 0.77
N ALA A 393 -21.12 4.70 0.96
CA ALA A 393 -20.04 4.53 1.95
C ALA A 393 -18.64 4.67 1.34
N LEU A 394 -18.47 4.37 0.04
CA LEU A 394 -17.16 4.30 -0.60
C LEU A 394 -17.23 4.93 -1.99
N THR A 395 -16.19 5.67 -2.37
CA THR A 395 -16.01 6.11 -3.76
C THR A 395 -15.22 5.04 -4.50
N ILE A 396 -15.86 4.32 -5.42
CA ILE A 396 -15.25 3.26 -6.23
C ILE A 396 -15.18 3.77 -7.66
N GLN A 397 -14.00 4.10 -8.13
CA GLN A 397 -13.77 4.63 -9.47
C GLN A 397 -12.61 3.91 -10.17
N THR A 398 -12.76 3.75 -11.47
CA THR A 398 -11.70 3.33 -12.38
C THR A 398 -11.76 4.15 -13.67
N THR A 399 -10.78 3.97 -14.55
CA THR A 399 -10.76 4.62 -15.86
C THR A 399 -10.59 3.61 -16.97
N THR A 400 -11.09 3.95 -18.15
CA THR A 400 -10.90 3.10 -19.33
C THR A 400 -9.49 3.22 -19.91
N ASN A 401 -8.96 2.11 -20.40
CA ASN A 401 -7.70 2.04 -21.13
C ASN A 401 -7.80 2.56 -22.57
N LEU A 402 -6.72 2.46 -23.36
CA LEU A 402 -6.66 2.90 -24.77
C LEU A 402 -7.71 2.24 -25.67
N SER A 403 -8.17 1.05 -25.32
CA SER A 403 -9.22 0.33 -26.05
C SER A 403 -10.63 0.61 -25.52
N GLY A 404 -10.78 1.53 -24.57
CA GLY A 404 -12.04 1.83 -23.91
C GLY A 404 -12.51 0.79 -22.90
N ASN A 405 -11.69 -0.23 -22.60
CA ASN A 405 -12.02 -1.27 -21.63
C ASN A 405 -11.69 -0.82 -20.22
N TYR A 406 -12.47 -1.30 -19.26
CA TYR A 406 -12.26 -1.05 -17.82
C TYR A 406 -12.53 -2.30 -17.00
N MET A 407 -11.93 -2.35 -15.83
CA MET A 407 -12.18 -3.32 -14.77
C MET A 407 -12.37 -2.60 -13.45
N SER A 408 -13.24 -3.12 -12.60
CA SER A 408 -13.57 -2.61 -11.27
C SER A 408 -14.29 -3.69 -10.48
N GLY A 409 -14.82 -3.36 -9.31
CA GLY A 409 -15.64 -4.28 -8.52
C GLY A 409 -16.06 -3.69 -7.19
N ILE A 410 -16.86 -4.46 -6.47
CA ILE A 410 -17.36 -4.10 -5.14
C ILE A 410 -17.56 -5.38 -4.32
N ALA A 411 -17.37 -5.31 -3.01
CA ALA A 411 -17.45 -6.47 -2.14
C ALA A 411 -18.85 -7.07 -2.02
N ASN A 412 -19.87 -6.25 -1.89
CA ASN A 412 -21.22 -6.72 -1.54
C ASN A 412 -22.15 -6.78 -2.75
N ALA A 413 -22.84 -7.90 -2.90
CA ALA A 413 -23.89 -8.07 -3.91
C ALA A 413 -25.06 -7.12 -3.65
N SER A 414 -25.45 -6.35 -4.66
CA SER A 414 -26.62 -5.47 -4.68
C SER A 414 -26.89 -5.00 -6.11
N SER A 415 -27.85 -4.11 -6.27
CA SER A 415 -28.01 -3.31 -7.49
C SER A 415 -27.40 -1.93 -7.26
N TYR A 416 -26.49 -1.54 -8.15
CA TYR A 416 -25.80 -0.26 -8.09
C TYR A 416 -26.01 0.52 -9.38
N ASP A 417 -26.05 1.84 -9.25
CA ASP A 417 -25.92 2.72 -10.38
C ASP A 417 -24.45 2.87 -10.74
N ILE A 418 -24.12 2.77 -12.02
CA ILE A 418 -22.78 2.94 -12.55
C ILE A 418 -22.80 4.19 -13.40
N ILE A 419 -22.00 5.19 -13.05
CA ILE A 419 -21.88 6.45 -13.76
C ILE A 419 -20.67 6.38 -14.69
N PHE A 420 -20.91 6.64 -15.96
CA PHE A 420 -19.89 6.76 -17.00
C PHE A 420 -19.74 8.22 -17.39
N SER A 421 -18.54 8.76 -17.35
CA SER A 421 -18.28 10.15 -17.70
C SER A 421 -16.94 10.31 -18.42
N ALA A 422 -16.89 11.23 -19.37
CA ALA A 422 -15.65 11.62 -20.03
C ALA A 422 -15.72 13.08 -20.48
N PRO A 423 -14.60 13.81 -20.53
CA PRO A 423 -14.56 15.15 -21.06
C PRO A 423 -15.06 15.21 -22.51
N GLY A 424 -15.97 16.12 -22.78
CA GLY A 424 -16.59 16.26 -24.11
C GLY A 424 -17.76 15.34 -24.36
N TYR A 425 -18.24 14.63 -23.34
CA TYR A 425 -19.39 13.75 -23.43
C TYR A 425 -20.41 14.05 -22.33
N LEU A 426 -21.68 13.74 -22.60
CA LEU A 426 -22.70 13.68 -21.55
C LEU A 426 -22.49 12.41 -20.73
N SER A 427 -22.58 12.54 -19.42
CA SER A 427 -22.52 11.38 -18.52
C SER A 427 -23.73 10.48 -18.73
N ASP A 428 -23.53 9.17 -18.60
CA ASP A 428 -24.60 8.16 -18.64
C ASP A 428 -24.62 7.37 -17.33
N THR A 429 -25.77 6.88 -16.94
CA THR A 429 -25.95 6.09 -15.71
C THR A 429 -26.70 4.80 -16.04
N ILE A 430 -26.09 3.66 -15.75
CA ILE A 430 -26.65 2.34 -15.99
C ILE A 430 -26.77 1.61 -14.65
N ASN A 431 -28.00 1.16 -14.31
CA ASN A 431 -28.23 0.32 -13.15
C ASN A 431 -27.91 -1.14 -13.48
N ALA A 432 -27.10 -1.80 -12.66
CA ALA A 432 -26.74 -3.20 -12.83
C ALA A 432 -26.82 -3.96 -11.50
N SER A 433 -27.16 -5.25 -11.58
CA SER A 433 -27.20 -6.15 -10.43
C SER A 433 -25.93 -6.95 -10.35
N PHE A 434 -25.32 -6.96 -9.18
CA PHE A 434 -24.07 -7.64 -8.86
C PHE A 434 -24.32 -8.86 -7.99
N THR A 435 -23.51 -9.89 -8.19
CA THR A 435 -23.55 -11.14 -7.41
C THR A 435 -22.14 -11.55 -7.05
N ASN A 436 -21.91 -11.87 -5.78
CA ASN A 436 -20.60 -12.30 -5.28
C ASN A 436 -20.02 -13.47 -6.08
N GLY A 437 -18.70 -13.40 -6.37
CA GLY A 437 -17.97 -14.38 -7.16
C GLY A 437 -18.24 -14.35 -8.68
N ASN A 438 -18.98 -13.33 -9.18
CA ASN A 438 -19.30 -13.23 -10.60
C ASN A 438 -18.88 -11.89 -11.18
N THR A 439 -18.58 -11.90 -12.49
CA THR A 439 -18.32 -10.69 -13.28
C THR A 439 -19.60 -10.20 -13.94
N THR A 440 -19.97 -8.94 -13.68
CA THR A 440 -21.05 -8.22 -14.35
C THR A 440 -20.46 -7.44 -15.51
N ILE A 441 -20.97 -7.65 -16.73
CA ILE A 441 -20.50 -6.92 -17.92
C ILE A 441 -21.44 -5.76 -18.22
N VAL A 442 -20.92 -4.53 -18.20
CA VAL A 442 -21.68 -3.32 -18.54
C VAL A 442 -20.91 -2.50 -19.59
N ASN A 443 -21.52 -2.31 -20.74
CA ASN A 443 -20.98 -1.47 -21.81
C ASN A 443 -21.78 -0.16 -21.88
N ALA A 444 -21.08 0.97 -21.98
CA ALA A 444 -21.70 2.28 -22.11
C ALA A 444 -21.36 2.94 -23.46
N GLN A 445 -22.31 3.70 -23.98
CA GLN A 445 -22.10 4.52 -25.18
C GLN A 445 -22.42 5.98 -24.85
N LEU A 446 -21.37 6.81 -24.77
CA LEU A 446 -21.53 8.21 -24.38
C LEU A 446 -21.83 9.10 -25.61
N GLN A 447 -22.76 10.03 -25.40
CA GLN A 447 -23.13 11.04 -26.39
C GLN A 447 -22.13 12.21 -26.34
N PRO A 448 -21.42 12.53 -27.44
CA PRO A 448 -20.53 13.69 -27.46
C PRO A 448 -21.31 15.00 -27.27
N THR A 449 -20.75 15.90 -26.47
CA THR A 449 -21.24 17.28 -26.33
C THR A 449 -20.70 18.14 -27.49
N LEU A 450 -21.42 19.22 -27.80
CA LEU A 450 -20.87 20.19 -28.74
C LEU A 450 -19.83 21.07 -28.04
N PRO A 451 -18.68 21.36 -28.69
CA PRO A 451 -17.71 22.26 -28.10
C PRO A 451 -18.31 23.67 -27.97
N LEU A 452 -17.98 24.30 -26.84
CA LEU A 452 -18.41 25.64 -26.46
C LEU A 452 -17.38 26.69 -26.88
N ASN A 453 -17.84 27.94 -26.97
CA ASN A 453 -16.98 29.10 -26.95
C ASN A 453 -17.20 29.81 -25.62
N THR A 454 -16.16 30.01 -24.85
CA THR A 454 -16.23 30.77 -23.61
C THR A 454 -15.50 32.10 -23.75
N THR A 455 -16.06 33.13 -23.12
CA THR A 455 -15.47 34.46 -23.07
C THR A 455 -15.27 34.89 -21.64
N GLY A 456 -14.32 35.78 -21.42
CA GLY A 456 -14.10 36.35 -20.09
C GLY A 456 -13.32 37.66 -20.17
N THR A 457 -13.02 38.20 -18.99
CA THR A 457 -12.25 39.43 -18.86
C THR A 457 -11.18 39.25 -17.79
N VAL A 458 -10.00 39.82 -18.03
CA VAL A 458 -8.95 39.98 -17.00
C VAL A 458 -8.87 41.46 -16.68
N VAL A 459 -9.06 41.79 -15.41
CA VAL A 459 -9.12 43.19 -14.95
C VAL A 459 -8.21 43.42 -13.73
N ASP A 460 -7.82 44.65 -13.50
CA ASP A 460 -7.16 45.07 -12.26
C ASP A 460 -8.18 45.20 -11.09
N ILE A 461 -7.71 45.49 -9.89
CA ILE A 461 -8.55 45.67 -8.70
C ILE A 461 -9.53 46.84 -8.80
N ASN A 462 -9.36 47.75 -9.78
CA ASN A 462 -10.23 48.91 -10.04
C ASN A 462 -11.25 48.58 -11.15
N GLY A 463 -11.17 47.39 -11.76
CA GLY A 463 -12.04 46.95 -12.85
C GLY A 463 -11.58 47.40 -14.24
N ASN A 464 -10.37 47.93 -14.41
CA ASN A 464 -9.82 48.28 -15.72
C ASN A 464 -9.30 47.00 -16.40
N GLY A 465 -9.59 46.85 -17.68
CA GLY A 465 -9.10 45.70 -18.49
C GLY A 465 -7.57 45.70 -18.59
N ILE A 466 -6.97 44.54 -18.44
CA ILE A 466 -5.53 44.32 -18.61
C ILE A 466 -5.29 43.76 -20.02
N GLU A 467 -4.60 44.55 -20.86
CA GLU A 467 -4.25 44.17 -22.21
C GLU A 467 -3.08 43.17 -22.22
N ASN A 468 -3.12 42.21 -23.15
CA ASN A 468 -2.09 41.17 -23.31
C ASN A 468 -1.83 40.33 -22.07
N ALA A 469 -2.81 40.18 -21.18
CA ALA A 469 -2.72 39.21 -20.10
C ALA A 469 -2.83 37.80 -20.69
N ASP A 470 -1.92 36.91 -20.27
CA ASP A 470 -1.98 35.49 -20.63
C ASP A 470 -3.09 34.81 -19.83
N VAL A 471 -3.87 33.96 -20.50
CA VAL A 471 -4.91 33.12 -19.90
C VAL A 471 -4.69 31.68 -20.33
N LEU A 472 -4.52 30.78 -19.37
CA LEU A 472 -4.38 29.34 -19.52
C LEU A 472 -5.57 28.66 -18.85
N ILE A 473 -6.26 27.81 -19.60
CA ILE A 473 -7.37 26.99 -19.11
C ILE A 473 -7.04 25.52 -19.39
N TYR A 474 -6.98 24.69 -18.35
CA TYR A 474 -6.61 23.29 -18.49
C TYR A 474 -7.31 22.37 -17.50
N ASN A 475 -7.42 21.11 -17.89
CA ASN A 475 -7.75 19.98 -17.03
C ASN A 475 -6.90 18.77 -17.46
N SER A 476 -7.21 17.58 -16.98
CA SER A 476 -6.45 16.35 -17.31
C SER A 476 -6.41 16.00 -18.81
N THR A 477 -7.31 16.55 -19.62
CA THR A 477 -7.48 16.19 -21.06
C THR A 477 -7.29 17.34 -22.03
N ASN A 478 -7.46 18.59 -21.58
CA ASN A 478 -7.43 19.77 -22.46
C ASN A 478 -6.56 20.87 -21.87
N THR A 479 -5.74 21.47 -22.71
CA THR A 479 -4.96 22.67 -22.38
C THR A 479 -5.17 23.71 -23.48
N LEU A 480 -5.72 24.85 -23.13
CA LEU A 480 -6.05 25.94 -24.05
C LEU A 480 -5.48 27.24 -23.50
N ASN A 481 -4.88 28.04 -24.36
CA ASN A 481 -4.34 29.35 -23.99
C ASN A 481 -4.84 30.46 -24.93
N THR A 482 -4.86 31.66 -24.43
CA THR A 482 -5.19 32.88 -25.18
C THR A 482 -4.57 34.08 -24.48
N THR A 483 -4.66 35.25 -25.13
CA THR A 483 -4.30 36.54 -24.55
C THR A 483 -5.49 37.50 -24.62
N THR A 484 -5.53 38.48 -23.68
CA THR A 484 -6.57 39.49 -23.65
C THR A 484 -6.37 40.61 -24.68
N ASP A 485 -7.47 41.19 -25.15
CA ASP A 485 -7.49 42.40 -25.98
C ASP A 485 -7.22 43.69 -25.15
N ALA A 486 -7.25 44.87 -25.82
CA ALA A 486 -7.04 46.18 -25.16
C ALA A 486 -8.07 46.53 -24.07
N ASN A 487 -9.18 45.82 -23.99
CA ASN A 487 -10.20 46.00 -22.96
C ASN A 487 -10.15 44.89 -21.89
N GLY A 488 -9.14 44.02 -21.96
CA GLY A 488 -8.98 42.88 -21.07
C GLY A 488 -9.87 41.69 -21.42
N ASN A 489 -10.55 41.67 -22.59
CA ASN A 489 -11.39 40.54 -22.96
C ASN A 489 -10.60 39.44 -23.60
N PHE A 490 -11.00 38.19 -23.31
CA PHE A 490 -10.48 36.99 -23.97
C PHE A 490 -11.61 36.11 -24.51
N ASN A 491 -11.27 35.28 -25.48
CA ASN A 491 -12.17 34.27 -26.04
C ASN A 491 -11.39 32.95 -26.23
N ILE A 492 -11.97 31.85 -25.80
CA ILE A 492 -11.47 30.50 -26.00
C ILE A 492 -12.54 29.70 -26.74
N ASN A 493 -12.17 29.15 -27.87
CA ASN A 493 -13.06 28.36 -28.71
C ASN A 493 -12.73 26.88 -28.61
N GLY A 494 -13.74 26.04 -28.68
CA GLY A 494 -13.55 24.60 -28.73
C GLY A 494 -13.33 23.94 -27.36
N ILE A 495 -13.74 24.60 -26.26
CA ILE A 495 -13.74 24.05 -24.91
C ILE A 495 -15.01 23.23 -24.66
N TYR A 496 -14.91 22.16 -23.91
CA TYR A 496 -16.09 21.40 -23.49
C TYR A 496 -16.58 21.85 -22.12
N GLU A 497 -17.85 21.60 -21.81
CA GLU A 497 -18.40 21.86 -20.49
C GLU A 497 -17.70 21.01 -19.44
N GLY A 498 -17.28 21.63 -18.31
CA GLY A 498 -16.58 20.90 -17.24
C GLY A 498 -15.78 21.82 -16.30
N ASN A 499 -15.12 21.15 -15.34
CA ASN A 499 -14.21 21.84 -14.41
C ASN A 499 -12.83 22.01 -15.03
N TYR A 500 -12.28 23.20 -14.89
CA TYR A 500 -10.96 23.58 -15.39
C TYR A 500 -10.20 24.41 -14.36
N ASN A 501 -8.90 24.22 -14.33
CA ASN A 501 -8.00 25.19 -13.73
C ASN A 501 -7.86 26.36 -14.68
N VAL A 502 -8.11 27.56 -14.18
CA VAL A 502 -8.00 28.82 -14.92
C VAL A 502 -6.90 29.65 -14.31
N ILE A 503 -5.84 29.90 -15.08
CA ILE A 503 -4.72 30.73 -14.67
C ILE A 503 -4.68 31.96 -15.56
N ALA A 504 -4.50 33.13 -14.95
CA ALA A 504 -4.24 34.36 -15.68
C ALA A 504 -3.10 35.15 -15.05
N GLY A 505 -2.26 35.75 -15.91
CA GLY A 505 -1.12 36.52 -15.47
C GLY A 505 -0.73 37.61 -16.47
N SER A 506 -0.11 38.63 -15.96
CA SER A 506 0.50 39.70 -16.75
C SER A 506 1.63 40.37 -15.96
N TRP A 507 2.64 40.86 -16.66
CA TRP A 507 3.75 41.52 -16.01
C TRP A 507 3.28 42.73 -15.16
N GLY A 508 3.70 42.80 -13.92
CA GLY A 508 3.26 43.81 -12.96
C GLY A 508 2.06 43.41 -12.12
N TYR A 509 1.58 42.17 -12.27
CA TYR A 509 0.46 41.63 -11.51
C TYR A 509 0.82 40.28 -10.89
N ILE A 510 0.12 39.91 -9.82
CA ILE A 510 0.21 38.58 -9.22
C ILE A 510 -0.63 37.61 -10.07
N THR A 511 -0.03 36.52 -10.50
CA THR A 511 -0.73 35.45 -11.23
C THR A 511 -1.90 34.90 -10.40
N SER A 512 -3.08 34.82 -10.99
CA SER A 512 -4.29 34.25 -10.38
C SER A 512 -4.51 32.83 -10.87
N CYS A 513 -4.85 31.91 -9.94
CA CYS A 513 -5.24 30.55 -10.23
C CYS A 513 -6.55 30.23 -9.53
N SER A 514 -7.53 29.70 -10.26
CA SER A 514 -8.83 29.25 -9.74
C SER A 514 -9.27 27.97 -10.40
N ASN A 515 -10.17 27.21 -9.74
CA ASN A 515 -10.87 26.08 -10.36
C ASN A 515 -12.30 26.53 -10.66
N GLU A 516 -12.69 26.50 -11.94
CA GLU A 516 -13.96 27.05 -12.43
C GLU A 516 -14.71 26.00 -13.24
N PHE A 517 -16.04 25.93 -13.05
CA PHE A 517 -16.92 25.18 -13.94
C PHE A 517 -17.29 26.01 -15.17
N ILE A 518 -16.82 25.62 -16.33
CA ILE A 518 -17.05 26.31 -17.61
C ILE A 518 -18.24 25.69 -18.32
N SER A 519 -19.24 26.52 -18.64
CA SER A 519 -20.44 26.15 -19.39
C SER A 519 -20.76 27.19 -20.47
N SER A 520 -21.78 26.92 -21.27
CA SER A 520 -22.26 27.87 -22.31
C SER A 520 -22.77 29.21 -21.75
N THR A 521 -23.00 29.29 -20.43
CA THR A 521 -23.49 30.48 -19.74
C THR A 521 -22.45 31.11 -18.83
N SER A 522 -21.24 30.56 -18.75
CA SER A 522 -20.18 31.09 -17.91
C SER A 522 -19.67 32.42 -18.43
N THR A 523 -19.58 33.42 -17.52
CA THR A 523 -18.90 34.69 -17.75
C THR A 523 -17.76 34.77 -16.76
N ASN A 524 -16.53 34.57 -17.24
CA ASN A 524 -15.35 34.48 -16.39
C ASN A 524 -14.71 35.87 -16.23
N GLN A 525 -14.76 36.44 -15.02
CA GLN A 525 -14.00 37.64 -14.70
C GLN A 525 -12.86 37.28 -13.74
N ILE A 526 -11.63 37.52 -14.19
CA ILE A 526 -10.41 37.26 -13.41
C ILE A 526 -9.85 38.58 -12.96
N ILE A 527 -9.64 38.76 -11.66
CA ILE A 527 -9.10 39.98 -11.08
C ILE A 527 -7.64 39.71 -10.69
N LEU A 528 -6.73 40.49 -11.27
CA LEU A 528 -5.32 40.45 -10.90
C LEU A 528 -5.00 41.58 -9.91
N GLN A 529 -4.20 41.27 -8.92
CA GLN A 529 -3.69 42.27 -7.96
C GLN A 529 -2.34 42.80 -8.46
N ASP A 530 -2.07 44.08 -8.21
CA ASP A 530 -0.77 44.68 -8.50
C ASP A 530 0.32 43.95 -7.69
N GLY A 531 1.42 43.63 -8.32
CA GLY A 531 2.54 42.97 -7.67
C GLY A 531 3.53 42.37 -8.68
N TYR A 532 4.68 41.94 -8.16
CA TYR A 532 5.69 41.23 -8.93
C TYR A 532 5.85 39.83 -8.35
N TYR A 533 5.05 38.92 -8.86
CA TYR A 533 5.15 37.52 -8.52
C TYR A 533 5.10 36.70 -9.82
N ASP A 534 6.14 35.93 -10.06
CA ASP A 534 6.21 35.05 -11.22
C ASP A 534 6.46 33.62 -10.72
N ASP A 535 5.49 32.75 -10.91
CA ASP A 535 5.57 31.32 -10.66
C ASP A 535 6.08 30.54 -11.89
N PHE A 536 6.54 31.27 -12.91
CA PHE A 536 7.02 30.74 -14.18
C PHE A 536 5.98 29.96 -15.01
N THR A 537 4.70 30.02 -14.67
CA THR A 537 3.61 29.47 -15.48
C THR A 537 3.58 30.08 -16.88
N PHE A 538 3.76 31.41 -16.95
CA PHE A 538 3.83 32.16 -18.22
C PHE A 538 5.24 32.66 -18.51
N ASP A 539 5.52 32.93 -19.80
CA ASP A 539 6.77 33.52 -20.23
C ASP A 539 6.64 35.05 -20.30
N PHE A 540 7.00 35.73 -19.22
CA PHE A 540 7.00 37.20 -19.17
C PHE A 540 8.27 37.83 -19.75
N GLY A 541 9.05 37.08 -20.52
CA GLY A 541 10.22 37.60 -21.25
C GLY A 541 11.48 37.74 -20.43
N TRP A 542 11.62 36.97 -19.34
CA TRP A 542 12.86 36.92 -18.57
C TRP A 542 14.03 36.43 -19.46
N ASN A 543 15.08 37.25 -19.54
CA ASN A 543 16.30 36.88 -20.26
C ASN A 543 17.45 36.69 -19.28
N VAL A 544 18.09 35.53 -19.32
CA VAL A 544 19.33 35.28 -18.60
C VAL A 544 20.47 35.93 -19.37
N SER A 545 20.76 37.19 -19.11
CA SER A 545 21.88 37.91 -19.73
C SER A 545 23.06 37.99 -18.75
N GLY A 546 24.15 37.27 -19.10
CA GLY A 546 25.54 37.59 -18.86
C GLY A 546 25.97 38.19 -17.51
N GLY A 547 25.48 37.69 -16.37
CA GLY A 547 26.08 37.92 -15.05
C GLY A 547 27.22 36.93 -14.81
N ILE A 548 28.21 37.30 -14.03
CA ILE A 548 29.26 36.40 -13.55
C ILE A 548 28.56 35.32 -12.72
N THR A 549 28.28 34.17 -13.35
CA THR A 549 27.69 33.03 -12.64
C THR A 549 28.76 32.39 -11.79
N SER A 550 28.68 32.50 -10.49
CA SER A 550 29.47 31.68 -9.55
C SER A 550 29.01 30.22 -9.51
N ALA A 551 28.00 29.87 -10.29
CA ALA A 551 27.52 28.51 -10.43
C ALA A 551 28.43 27.74 -11.36
N ASN A 552 29.17 26.79 -10.82
CA ASN A 552 30.07 25.92 -11.57
C ASN A 552 29.37 24.90 -12.48
N ASN A 553 28.03 24.81 -12.44
CA ASN A 553 27.28 23.84 -13.20
C ASN A 553 25.96 24.44 -13.70
N GLY A 554 25.81 24.53 -15.02
CA GLY A 554 24.53 24.73 -15.69
C GLY A 554 24.22 26.17 -16.12
N ILE A 555 23.36 26.27 -17.13
CA ILE A 555 22.71 27.49 -17.61
C ILE A 555 21.30 27.51 -17.02
N TRP A 556 20.87 28.65 -16.46
CA TRP A 556 19.49 28.84 -16.05
C TRP A 556 18.55 28.71 -17.23
N GLN A 557 17.57 27.84 -17.15
CA GLN A 557 16.51 27.73 -18.14
C GLN A 557 15.17 27.57 -17.45
N ARG A 558 14.14 28.11 -18.05
CA ARG A 558 12.76 27.92 -17.60
C ARG A 558 12.33 26.47 -17.92
N GLY A 559 11.74 25.78 -16.99
CA GLY A 559 11.21 24.42 -17.14
C GLY A 559 10.43 24.01 -15.90
N ASN A 560 9.72 22.90 -15.98
CA ASN A 560 9.20 22.26 -14.78
C ASN A 560 10.39 21.84 -13.90
N PRO A 561 10.38 22.14 -12.61
CA PRO A 561 11.42 21.66 -11.73
C PRO A 561 11.37 20.12 -11.68
N GLU A 562 12.47 19.47 -12.05
CA GLU A 562 12.67 18.06 -11.72
C GLU A 562 13.09 18.01 -10.26
N GLY A 563 12.43 17.19 -9.45
CA GLY A 563 12.80 16.94 -8.07
C GLY A 563 14.24 16.45 -7.97
N THR A 564 14.98 16.89 -6.99
CA THR A 564 16.29 16.33 -6.68
C THR A 564 16.15 15.47 -5.44
N ASP A 565 16.26 14.16 -5.62
CA ASP A 565 16.30 13.20 -4.53
C ASP A 565 17.58 13.38 -3.68
N TYR A 566 17.39 13.65 -2.40
CA TYR A 566 18.43 13.49 -1.40
C TYR A 566 17.82 12.78 -0.18
N TYR A 567 18.16 11.50 0.01
CA TYR A 567 17.59 10.61 1.03
C TYR A 567 16.06 10.43 0.96
N GLY A 568 15.49 10.22 -0.26
CA GLY A 568 14.08 9.91 -0.41
C GLY A 568 13.10 11.02 -0.04
N VAL A 569 13.55 12.26 0.09
CA VAL A 569 12.70 13.44 0.32
C VAL A 569 12.82 14.38 -0.86
N ASP A 570 11.69 14.61 -1.53
CA ASP A 570 11.57 15.59 -2.62
C ASP A 570 11.79 17.00 -2.06
N PHE A 571 12.98 17.57 -2.27
CA PHE A 571 13.21 18.98 -1.99
C PHE A 571 12.87 19.83 -3.22
N LEU A 572 11.66 20.36 -3.25
CA LEU A 572 11.33 21.51 -4.11
C LEU A 572 12.18 22.70 -3.65
N SER A 573 13.23 23.03 -4.37
CA SER A 573 13.94 24.29 -4.15
C SER A 573 13.11 25.43 -4.71
N LEU A 574 12.30 26.07 -3.87
CA LEU A 574 11.78 27.39 -4.15
C LEU A 574 12.95 28.38 -4.21
N ILE A 575 13.29 28.84 -5.40
CA ILE A 575 14.22 29.94 -5.54
C ILE A 575 13.46 31.23 -5.12
N HIS A 576 13.69 31.67 -3.91
CA HIS A 576 13.31 33.03 -3.51
C HIS A 576 14.32 34.01 -4.14
N ILE A 577 13.85 34.82 -5.09
CA ILE A 577 14.56 36.02 -5.50
C ILE A 577 14.22 37.08 -4.45
N SER A 578 15.11 37.31 -3.50
CA SER A 578 15.08 38.52 -2.69
C SER A 578 15.78 39.65 -3.47
N GLU A 579 15.18 40.86 -3.49
CA GLU A 579 15.75 42.08 -4.06
C GLU A 579 17.15 42.43 -3.52
#